data_a8d746e64bf6efcdbf9983ee1bf51bfe
#
_entry.id   a8d746e64bf6efcdbf9983ee1bf51bfe
#
_cell.length_a   1.000
_cell.length_b   1.000
_cell.length_c   1.000
_cell.angle_alpha   90.00
_cell.angle_beta   90.00
_cell.angle_gamma   90.00
#
_symmetry.space_group_name_H-M   'P 1'
#
loop_
_entity.id
_entity.type
_entity.pdbx_description
1 polymer ?
#
loop_
_entity_poly.entity_id
_entity_poly.type
_entity_poly.pdbx_seq_one_letter_code
_entity_poly.pdbx_strand_id
1 'polypeptide(L)'
;MQMENIEEMPFNHRIWITTNEQIEQVLSYNKNDVMATKLFLDATLGLTEYSQYKGKNKMGLRTALTKKFNVDCHNWPDVRIGEQLMLTLYSRETDQNQWDVRKLRTERSSILLKECVPNWCNIKSKEFNNFLELINKTTVGKDEDFQTSVIFHGIRFDFGLGGTHGCIKPGIYESDKEYVIYDLDVSSLYPSIAKSLGLYPKHLGPDFIKLYGDFIERRIAEKKKPKAERDMVLIEGYKLILNGVYGKSGEETSFMYVLLYTYKTTIGGQLFIAMWAERMVEAVSDLEFLQINTDGITIKLKRTDIDKIKEVCNQLTKETTLEIEDAYYSKMIIRDVNNYISVYEDSTKENEHIKLKGVFVEDVEYHQNSSMKIVPIALKNYFVYNIPIEDTIRNHKNIYDFCLRLKINGSSKGEWHSIEKDNIKITQLTRTTRYFISKKGGGLIVYYNGSNSAGRINKGFNTTLFNRYYKSDNYDINFNFYEVECRKIINMIEDKQLKLF
;
A
#
# COMPACT_ATOMS: atom_id res chain seq x y z
N MET A 1 -13.95 1.37 10.42
CA MET A 1 -14.61 0.85 11.65
C MET A 1 -16.10 0.70 11.39
N GLN A 2 -16.70 -0.36 11.90
CA GLN A 2 -18.14 -0.63 11.76
C GLN A 2 -18.91 0.08 12.89
N MET A 3 -18.91 1.41 12.84
CA MET A 3 -19.70 2.21 13.81
C MET A 3 -21.19 2.02 13.56
N GLU A 4 -21.95 1.90 14.62
CA GLU A 4 -23.42 1.80 14.51
C GLU A 4 -24.02 3.07 13.94
N ASN A 5 -23.59 4.23 14.43
CA ASN A 5 -24.09 5.53 13.99
C ASN A 5 -22.99 6.42 13.42
N ILE A 6 -23.31 7.08 12.31
CA ILE A 6 -22.51 8.17 11.73
C ILE A 6 -23.41 9.40 11.80
N GLU A 7 -23.06 10.33 12.67
CA GLU A 7 -23.83 11.55 12.93
C GLU A 7 -22.97 12.79 12.69
N GLU A 8 -23.60 13.92 12.43
CA GLU A 8 -22.97 15.23 12.39
C GLU A 8 -23.51 16.09 13.54
N MET A 9 -22.73 17.11 13.92
CA MET A 9 -23.16 18.09 14.90
C MET A 9 -24.53 18.65 14.50
N PRO A 10 -25.58 18.55 15.35
CA PRO A 10 -26.92 18.94 14.98
C PRO A 10 -27.06 20.45 14.74
N PHE A 11 -26.17 21.23 15.31
CA PHE A 11 -26.19 22.69 15.24
C PHE A 11 -24.81 23.25 14.88
N ASN A 12 -24.81 24.46 14.30
CA ASN A 12 -23.59 25.22 14.11
C ASN A 12 -23.02 25.59 15.50
N HIS A 13 -21.73 25.39 15.71
CA HIS A 13 -21.01 25.69 16.98
C HIS A 13 -21.13 27.14 17.47
N ARG A 14 -21.63 28.06 16.63
CA ARG A 14 -21.88 29.49 16.98
C ARG A 14 -23.31 29.76 17.42
N ILE A 15 -24.19 28.77 17.46
CA ILE A 15 -25.58 28.95 17.88
C ILE A 15 -25.67 28.72 19.38
N TRP A 16 -26.35 29.64 20.10
CA TRP A 16 -26.66 29.43 21.51
C TRP A 16 -27.75 28.35 21.65
N ILE A 17 -27.48 27.41 22.52
CA ILE A 17 -28.43 26.36 22.87
C ILE A 17 -29.35 26.90 23.95
N THR A 18 -30.64 27.00 23.68
CA THR A 18 -31.60 27.66 24.54
C THR A 18 -32.77 26.78 24.99
N THR A 19 -32.96 25.62 24.36
CA THR A 19 -34.08 24.71 24.70
C THR A 19 -33.60 23.35 25.20
N ASN A 20 -34.40 22.69 26.04
CA ASN A 20 -34.10 21.34 26.52
C ASN A 20 -33.95 20.33 25.37
N GLU A 21 -34.77 20.46 24.31
CA GLU A 21 -34.70 19.61 23.15
C GLU A 21 -33.34 19.75 22.43
N GLN A 22 -32.83 20.97 22.28
CA GLN A 22 -31.50 21.22 21.72
C GLN A 22 -30.40 20.63 22.60
N ILE A 23 -30.53 20.73 23.93
CA ILE A 23 -29.59 20.13 24.89
C ILE A 23 -29.56 18.61 24.70
N GLU A 24 -30.72 17.96 24.64
CA GLU A 24 -30.80 16.50 24.45
C GLU A 24 -30.16 16.04 23.11
N GLN A 25 -30.39 16.81 22.04
CA GLN A 25 -29.76 16.51 20.74
C GLN A 25 -28.24 16.61 20.79
N VAL A 26 -27.69 17.64 21.46
CA VAL A 26 -26.23 17.81 21.62
C VAL A 26 -25.66 16.72 22.53
N LEU A 27 -26.36 16.35 23.60
CA LEU A 27 -25.93 15.27 24.49
C LEU A 27 -25.91 13.91 23.77
N SER A 28 -26.93 13.62 22.94
CA SER A 28 -26.97 12.41 22.12
C SER A 28 -25.81 12.37 21.13
N TYR A 29 -25.56 13.47 20.42
CA TYR A 29 -24.42 13.61 19.51
C TYR A 29 -23.08 13.41 20.25
N ASN A 30 -22.88 14.09 21.37
CA ASN A 30 -21.65 13.98 22.17
C ASN A 30 -21.42 12.54 22.67
N LYS A 31 -22.50 11.83 23.09
CA LYS A 31 -22.39 10.42 23.45
C LYS A 31 -21.91 9.56 22.28
N ASN A 32 -22.41 9.82 21.07
CA ASN A 32 -21.98 9.12 19.86
C ASN A 32 -20.50 9.41 19.53
N ASP A 33 -20.04 10.65 19.67
CA ASP A 33 -18.64 11.05 19.49
C ASP A 33 -17.70 10.37 20.49
N VAL A 34 -18.10 10.30 21.75
CA VAL A 34 -17.33 9.59 22.79
C VAL A 34 -17.22 8.10 22.47
N MET A 35 -18.33 7.46 22.04
CA MET A 35 -18.31 6.07 21.63
C MET A 35 -17.44 5.86 20.38
N ALA A 36 -17.50 6.74 19.40
CA ALA A 36 -16.64 6.70 18.22
C ALA A 36 -15.16 6.79 18.59
N THR A 37 -14.81 7.73 19.49
CA THR A 37 -13.46 7.91 20.00
C THR A 37 -12.97 6.67 20.75
N LYS A 38 -13.83 6.07 21.58
CA LYS A 38 -13.52 4.81 22.26
C LYS A 38 -13.24 3.68 21.29
N LEU A 39 -14.09 3.47 20.27
CA LEU A 39 -13.89 2.44 19.25
C LEU A 39 -12.59 2.66 18.47
N PHE A 40 -12.25 3.91 18.18
CA PHE A 40 -10.98 4.25 17.54
C PHE A 40 -9.80 3.93 18.45
N LEU A 41 -9.88 4.29 19.73
CA LEU A 41 -8.85 3.95 20.70
C LEU A 41 -8.67 2.44 20.83
N ASP A 42 -9.76 1.69 21.00
CA ASP A 42 -9.71 0.22 21.08
C ASP A 42 -9.06 -0.39 19.84
N ALA A 43 -9.38 0.13 18.64
CA ALA A 43 -8.75 -0.30 17.40
C ALA A 43 -7.25 0.01 17.38
N THR A 44 -6.82 1.20 17.81
CA THR A 44 -5.39 1.58 17.85
C THR A 44 -4.59 0.80 18.89
N LEU A 45 -5.26 0.32 19.94
CA LEU A 45 -4.68 -0.55 20.96
C LEU A 45 -4.72 -2.05 20.57
N GLY A 46 -5.38 -2.39 19.45
CA GLY A 46 -5.57 -3.78 19.03
C GLY A 46 -6.57 -4.58 19.86
N LEU A 47 -7.42 -3.88 20.64
CA LEU A 47 -8.44 -4.46 21.54
C LEU A 47 -9.80 -4.68 20.87
N THR A 48 -9.88 -4.53 19.56
CA THR A 48 -11.10 -4.70 18.78
C THR A 48 -11.25 -6.12 18.24
N GLU A 49 -12.48 -6.53 17.99
CA GLU A 49 -12.78 -7.79 17.29
C GLU A 49 -12.68 -7.67 15.76
N TYR A 50 -12.48 -6.48 15.21
CA TYR A 50 -12.25 -6.31 13.77
C TYR A 50 -10.91 -6.93 13.38
N SER A 51 -10.93 -7.93 12.49
CA SER A 51 -9.77 -8.76 12.12
C SER A 51 -8.55 -7.94 11.71
N GLN A 52 -8.77 -6.86 10.95
CA GLN A 52 -7.70 -5.99 10.46
C GLN A 52 -6.95 -5.23 11.56
N TYR A 53 -7.54 -5.06 12.73
CA TYR A 53 -6.97 -4.29 13.85
C TYR A 53 -6.68 -5.15 15.08
N LYS A 54 -7.28 -6.33 15.17
CA LYS A 54 -7.13 -7.25 16.31
C LYS A 54 -5.65 -7.57 16.55
N GLY A 55 -5.18 -7.33 17.75
CA GLY A 55 -3.80 -7.57 18.16
C GLY A 55 -2.74 -6.59 17.60
N LYS A 56 -3.12 -5.63 16.75
CA LYS A 56 -2.20 -4.62 16.19
C LYS A 56 -2.14 -3.39 17.10
N ASN A 57 -1.36 -3.46 18.16
CA ASN A 57 -1.24 -2.36 19.13
C ASN A 57 -0.32 -1.24 18.61
N LYS A 58 -0.86 -0.32 17.83
CA LYS A 58 -0.13 0.83 17.27
C LYS A 58 0.30 1.83 18.35
N MET A 59 -0.51 2.04 19.39
CA MET A 59 -0.15 2.93 20.50
C MET A 59 0.90 2.29 21.41
N GLY A 60 0.81 1.00 21.66
CA GLY A 60 1.85 0.25 22.41
C GLY A 60 3.21 0.32 21.73
N LEU A 61 3.26 0.20 20.39
CA LEU A 61 4.51 0.42 19.64
C LEU A 61 5.07 1.82 19.85
N ARG A 62 4.24 2.88 19.77
CA ARG A 62 4.67 4.27 20.00
C ARG A 62 5.21 4.49 21.40
N THR A 63 4.53 3.96 22.42
CA THR A 63 4.98 4.00 23.82
C THR A 63 6.31 3.29 23.98
N ALA A 64 6.48 2.12 23.38
CA ALA A 64 7.72 1.36 23.45
C ALA A 64 8.88 2.07 22.72
N LEU A 65 8.63 2.68 21.55
CA LEU A 65 9.60 3.51 20.83
C LEU A 65 9.99 4.75 21.64
N THR A 66 9.01 5.44 22.24
CA THR A 66 9.25 6.60 23.11
C THR A 66 10.19 6.22 24.24
N LYS A 67 9.92 5.11 24.93
CA LYS A 67 10.76 4.63 26.02
C LYS A 67 12.15 4.21 25.56
N LYS A 68 12.23 3.50 24.41
CA LYS A 68 13.50 2.93 23.89
C LYS A 68 14.46 4.00 23.39
N PHE A 69 13.96 4.97 22.65
CA PHE A 69 14.77 6.00 21.99
C PHE A 69 14.77 7.34 22.76
N ASN A 70 13.97 7.48 23.80
CA ASN A 70 13.74 8.72 24.54
C ASN A 70 13.33 9.88 23.61
N VAL A 71 12.32 9.62 22.75
CA VAL A 71 11.74 10.56 21.77
C VAL A 71 10.24 10.37 21.79
N ASP A 72 9.44 11.40 22.09
CA ASP A 72 7.98 11.28 22.08
C ASP A 72 7.44 10.98 20.67
N CYS A 73 6.93 9.75 20.51
CA CYS A 73 6.39 9.25 19.24
C CYS A 73 4.86 9.23 19.19
N HIS A 74 4.15 9.59 20.27
CA HIS A 74 2.71 9.31 20.40
C HIS A 74 1.84 10.00 19.36
N ASN A 75 2.15 11.26 19.01
CA ASN A 75 1.32 12.09 18.13
C ASN A 75 1.80 12.13 16.68
N TRP A 76 2.71 11.23 16.26
CA TRP A 76 3.27 11.25 14.92
C TRP A 76 2.81 10.08 14.06
N PRO A 77 2.55 10.31 12.75
CA PRO A 77 2.41 9.23 11.79
C PRO A 77 3.75 8.50 11.62
N ASP A 78 3.69 7.24 11.17
CA ASP A 78 4.85 6.34 11.09
C ASP A 78 6.05 6.95 10.35
N VAL A 79 5.81 7.63 9.20
CA VAL A 79 6.87 8.29 8.40
C VAL A 79 7.58 9.38 9.21
N ARG A 80 6.81 10.18 9.98
CA ARG A 80 7.37 11.23 10.82
C ARG A 80 8.13 10.68 12.02
N ILE A 81 7.69 9.56 12.59
CA ILE A 81 8.45 8.85 13.63
C ILE A 81 9.86 8.51 13.13
N GLY A 82 9.96 7.90 11.95
CA GLY A 82 11.25 7.57 11.34
C GLY A 82 12.15 8.79 11.17
N GLU A 83 11.62 9.90 10.64
CA GLU A 83 12.35 11.15 10.47
C GLU A 83 12.82 11.74 11.81
N GLN A 84 11.96 11.80 12.82
CA GLN A 84 12.31 12.38 14.13
C GLN A 84 13.27 11.49 14.92
N LEU A 85 13.13 10.19 14.85
CA LEU A 85 14.11 9.27 15.43
C LEU A 85 15.48 9.47 14.79
N MET A 86 15.54 9.52 13.43
CA MET A 86 16.81 9.77 12.74
C MET A 86 17.43 11.11 13.11
N LEU A 87 16.64 12.20 13.14
CA LEU A 87 17.10 13.53 13.55
C LEU A 87 17.72 13.50 14.95
N THR A 88 16.99 12.89 15.90
CA THR A 88 17.43 12.88 17.30
C THR A 88 18.69 12.04 17.49
N LEU A 89 18.74 10.86 16.87
CA LEU A 89 19.89 9.96 16.99
C LEU A 89 21.13 10.54 16.29
N TYR A 90 20.93 11.14 15.10
CA TYR A 90 22.00 11.83 14.37
C TYR A 90 22.56 13.01 15.19
N SER A 91 21.69 13.87 15.71
CA SER A 91 22.10 15.02 16.52
C SER A 91 22.86 14.62 17.79
N ARG A 92 22.47 13.51 18.44
CA ARG A 92 23.20 12.95 19.60
C ARG A 92 24.56 12.40 19.24
N GLU A 93 24.66 11.68 18.11
CA GLU A 93 25.93 11.08 17.67
C GLU A 93 26.93 12.14 17.22
N THR A 94 26.46 13.23 16.63
CA THR A 94 27.32 14.30 16.09
C THR A 94 27.46 15.51 17.02
N ASP A 95 26.84 15.50 18.19
CA ASP A 95 26.78 16.63 19.15
C ASP A 95 26.30 17.94 18.53
N GLN A 96 25.35 17.84 17.56
CA GLN A 96 24.77 18.99 16.87
C GLN A 96 23.38 19.33 17.42
N ASN A 97 23.04 20.63 17.37
CA ASN A 97 21.71 21.08 17.78
C ASN A 97 20.65 20.67 16.74
N GLN A 98 19.57 20.04 17.20
CA GLN A 98 18.50 19.56 16.31
C GLN A 98 17.83 20.67 15.48
N TRP A 99 17.73 21.91 16.00
CA TRP A 99 17.15 23.04 15.26
C TRP A 99 18.02 23.46 14.09
N ASP A 100 19.34 23.36 14.25
CA ASP A 100 20.27 23.70 13.19
C ASP A 100 20.33 22.60 12.14
N VAL A 101 20.38 21.33 12.55
CA VAL A 101 20.30 20.18 11.65
C VAL A 101 19.01 20.21 10.81
N ARG A 102 17.87 20.57 11.41
CA ARG A 102 16.58 20.68 10.68
C ARG A 102 16.59 21.67 9.53
N LYS A 103 17.45 22.69 9.56
CA LYS A 103 17.54 23.71 8.51
C LYS A 103 18.46 23.30 7.35
N LEU A 104 19.27 22.28 7.56
CA LEU A 104 20.22 21.82 6.55
C LEU A 104 19.50 21.19 5.35
N ARG A 105 19.98 21.50 4.15
CA ARG A 105 19.46 20.98 2.86
C ARG A 105 20.59 20.86 1.87
N THR A 106 20.45 19.97 0.91
CA THR A 106 21.26 19.99 -0.32
C THR A 106 20.30 20.13 -1.50
N GLU A 107 20.19 21.37 -1.98
CA GLU A 107 19.32 21.70 -3.11
C GLU A 107 20.09 21.59 -4.43
N ARG A 108 19.40 21.08 -5.45
CA ARG A 108 19.87 21.06 -6.84
C ARG A 108 18.69 21.35 -7.76
N SER A 109 18.89 22.19 -8.76
CA SER A 109 17.87 22.54 -9.75
C SER A 109 17.61 21.41 -10.74
N SER A 110 18.62 20.59 -11.01
CA SER A 110 18.54 19.44 -11.92
C SER A 110 19.59 18.38 -11.57
N ILE A 111 19.38 17.18 -12.08
CA ILE A 111 20.25 16.03 -11.91
C ILE A 111 20.46 15.36 -13.27
N LEU A 112 21.72 15.19 -13.67
CA LEU A 112 22.06 14.32 -14.77
C LEU A 112 21.97 12.86 -14.28
N LEU A 113 21.07 12.07 -14.85
CA LEU A 113 20.78 10.71 -14.37
C LEU A 113 21.99 9.76 -14.47
N LYS A 114 22.98 10.09 -15.30
CA LYS A 114 24.30 9.42 -15.30
C LYS A 114 24.96 9.41 -13.93
N GLU A 115 24.76 10.45 -13.11
CA GLU A 115 25.30 10.51 -11.74
C GLU A 115 24.68 9.46 -10.81
N CYS A 116 23.54 8.85 -11.23
CA CYS A 116 22.80 7.86 -10.48
C CYS A 116 23.17 6.42 -10.83
N VAL A 117 23.98 6.20 -11.87
CA VAL A 117 24.39 4.86 -12.28
C VAL A 117 25.40 4.29 -11.27
N PRO A 118 25.10 3.13 -10.65
CA PRO A 118 26.02 2.51 -9.70
C PRO A 118 27.29 2.00 -10.37
N ASN A 119 28.38 1.96 -9.61
CA ASN A 119 29.67 1.46 -10.10
C ASN A 119 29.69 -0.05 -10.41
N TRP A 120 28.79 -0.82 -9.79
CA TRP A 120 28.63 -2.26 -10.06
C TRP A 120 27.66 -2.53 -11.23
N CYS A 121 27.03 -1.51 -11.83
CA CYS A 121 26.14 -1.69 -12.97
C CYS A 121 26.90 -2.23 -14.18
N ASN A 122 26.56 -3.43 -14.61
CA ASN A 122 27.17 -4.13 -15.74
C ASN A 122 26.08 -4.81 -16.57
N ILE A 123 25.43 -4.02 -17.43
CA ILE A 123 24.37 -4.47 -18.34
C ILE A 123 24.99 -4.86 -19.68
N LYS A 124 24.56 -5.97 -20.26
CA LYS A 124 25.09 -6.53 -21.52
C LYS A 124 24.04 -6.59 -22.63
N SER A 125 22.75 -6.84 -22.31
CA SER A 125 21.71 -6.93 -23.32
C SER A 125 21.52 -5.63 -24.06
N LYS A 126 21.21 -5.71 -25.35
CA LYS A 126 20.98 -4.54 -26.19
C LYS A 126 19.84 -3.66 -25.68
N GLU A 127 18.79 -4.30 -25.24
CA GLU A 127 17.56 -3.66 -24.79
C GLU A 127 17.81 -2.78 -23.56
N PHE A 128 18.47 -3.31 -22.54
CA PHE A 128 18.80 -2.55 -21.34
C PHE A 128 20.01 -1.61 -21.53
N ASN A 129 20.93 -1.89 -22.48
CA ASN A 129 21.95 -0.92 -22.85
C ASN A 129 21.37 0.33 -23.49
N ASN A 130 20.32 0.20 -24.31
CA ASN A 130 19.62 1.37 -24.86
C ASN A 130 18.98 2.22 -23.73
N PHE A 131 18.43 1.57 -22.69
CA PHE A 131 17.94 2.24 -21.50
C PHE A 131 19.06 2.94 -20.74
N LEU A 132 20.20 2.28 -20.52
CA LEU A 132 21.36 2.86 -19.84
C LEU A 132 21.92 4.06 -20.62
N GLU A 133 21.96 4.01 -21.95
CA GLU A 133 22.35 5.15 -22.78
C GLU A 133 21.39 6.33 -22.63
N LEU A 134 20.08 6.08 -22.54
CA LEU A 134 19.10 7.12 -22.29
C LEU A 134 19.33 7.78 -20.91
N ILE A 135 19.51 6.97 -19.86
CA ILE A 135 19.87 7.44 -18.51
C ILE A 135 21.13 8.33 -18.56
N ASN A 136 22.16 7.91 -19.28
CA ASN A 136 23.42 8.65 -19.35
C ASN A 136 23.31 10.04 -20.04
N LYS A 137 22.28 10.27 -20.83
CA LYS A 137 22.06 11.51 -21.59
C LYS A 137 20.95 12.39 -21.00
N THR A 138 20.14 11.86 -20.07
CA THR A 138 18.95 12.55 -19.54
C THR A 138 19.31 13.39 -18.31
N THR A 139 18.91 14.65 -18.33
CA THR A 139 18.89 15.53 -17.17
C THR A 139 17.45 15.77 -16.77
N VAL A 140 17.14 15.68 -15.49
CA VAL A 140 15.81 15.88 -14.93
C VAL A 140 15.82 17.05 -13.98
N GLY A 141 14.96 18.02 -14.21
CA GLY A 141 14.70 19.13 -13.29
C GLY A 141 13.92 18.69 -12.06
N LYS A 142 13.85 19.56 -11.07
CA LYS A 142 13.21 19.29 -9.78
C LYS A 142 11.73 18.89 -9.91
N ASP A 143 10.99 19.54 -10.81
CA ASP A 143 9.55 19.36 -11.04
C ASP A 143 9.26 18.57 -12.33
N GLU A 144 10.28 17.96 -12.92
CA GLU A 144 10.16 17.16 -14.14
C GLU A 144 9.99 15.67 -13.81
N ASP A 145 9.33 14.97 -14.72
CA ASP A 145 9.18 13.50 -14.66
C ASP A 145 10.03 12.85 -15.75
N PHE A 146 10.36 11.59 -15.52
CA PHE A 146 11.05 10.73 -16.49
C PHE A 146 10.34 9.38 -16.52
N GLN A 147 9.95 8.96 -17.71
CA GLN A 147 9.34 7.66 -17.93
C GLN A 147 9.83 7.07 -19.27
N THR A 148 10.12 5.79 -19.25
CA THR A 148 10.45 5.01 -20.45
C THR A 148 10.10 3.55 -20.24
N SER A 149 10.13 2.76 -21.30
CA SER A 149 9.89 1.31 -21.20
C SER A 149 10.81 0.51 -22.12
N VAL A 150 11.10 -0.71 -21.69
CA VAL A 150 11.89 -1.69 -22.45
C VAL A 150 11.11 -3.00 -22.49
N ILE A 151 11.07 -3.67 -23.65
CA ILE A 151 10.59 -5.04 -23.75
C ILE A 151 11.81 -5.95 -23.69
N PHE A 152 11.86 -6.84 -22.71
CA PHE A 152 12.93 -7.80 -22.53
C PHE A 152 12.34 -9.18 -22.23
N HIS A 153 12.77 -10.18 -22.95
CA HIS A 153 12.34 -11.58 -22.80
C HIS A 153 10.81 -11.72 -22.66
N GLY A 154 10.05 -11.06 -23.53
CA GLY A 154 8.59 -11.16 -23.63
C GLY A 154 7.80 -10.34 -22.62
N ILE A 155 8.43 -9.67 -21.64
CA ILE A 155 7.77 -8.80 -20.70
C ILE A 155 8.19 -7.33 -20.87
N ARG A 156 7.28 -6.40 -20.57
CA ARG A 156 7.57 -4.97 -20.58
C ARG A 156 8.03 -4.53 -19.19
N PHE A 157 9.16 -3.84 -19.15
CA PHE A 157 9.67 -3.13 -17.99
C PHE A 157 9.35 -1.65 -18.17
N ASP A 158 8.58 -1.09 -17.26
CA ASP A 158 8.29 0.35 -17.18
C ASP A 158 9.24 0.98 -16.15
N PHE A 159 10.03 1.96 -16.58
CA PHE A 159 11.01 2.67 -15.76
C PHE A 159 10.57 4.10 -15.54
N GLY A 160 10.87 4.66 -14.37
CA GLY A 160 10.56 6.05 -14.02
C GLY A 160 11.50 6.58 -12.95
N LEU A 161 11.17 7.74 -12.33
CA LEU A 161 11.99 8.29 -11.22
C LEU A 161 11.80 7.51 -9.90
N GLY A 162 10.73 6.73 -9.78
CA GLY A 162 10.44 5.94 -8.58
C GLY A 162 11.01 4.53 -8.65
N GLY A 163 10.33 3.62 -9.28
CA GLY A 163 10.71 2.21 -9.38
C GLY A 163 10.48 1.65 -10.78
N THR A 164 10.80 0.37 -10.98
CA THR A 164 10.44 -0.35 -12.20
C THR A 164 9.28 -1.29 -11.94
N HIS A 165 8.43 -1.45 -12.94
CA HIS A 165 7.29 -2.36 -12.89
C HIS A 165 7.12 -3.05 -14.22
N GLY A 166 6.69 -4.30 -14.16
CA GLY A 166 6.32 -5.09 -15.32
C GLY A 166 5.40 -6.21 -14.92
N CYS A 167 4.55 -6.63 -15.83
CA CYS A 167 3.62 -7.71 -15.54
C CYS A 167 3.30 -8.47 -16.82
N ILE A 168 3.22 -9.78 -16.70
CA ILE A 168 2.65 -10.63 -17.75
C ILE A 168 1.15 -10.29 -17.92
N LYS A 169 0.54 -10.75 -19.00
CA LYS A 169 -0.91 -10.60 -19.20
C LYS A 169 -1.71 -11.13 -18.00
N PRO A 170 -2.89 -10.57 -17.73
CA PRO A 170 -3.79 -11.11 -16.72
C PRO A 170 -4.03 -12.60 -16.90
N GLY A 171 -4.03 -13.36 -15.79
CA GLY A 171 -4.21 -14.81 -15.89
C GLY A 171 -4.04 -15.53 -14.55
N ILE A 172 -4.22 -16.84 -14.62
CA ILE A 172 -3.95 -17.78 -13.53
C ILE A 172 -2.73 -18.60 -13.91
N TYR A 173 -1.71 -18.52 -13.08
CA TYR A 173 -0.45 -19.22 -13.25
C TYR A 173 -0.26 -20.19 -12.10
N GLU A 174 0.12 -21.43 -12.41
CA GLU A 174 0.23 -22.49 -11.41
C GLU A 174 1.57 -23.20 -11.52
N SER A 175 2.09 -23.60 -10.38
CA SER A 175 3.19 -24.55 -10.27
C SER A 175 2.66 -25.97 -10.46
N ASP A 176 3.53 -26.85 -10.95
CA ASP A 176 3.24 -28.27 -11.10
C ASP A 176 4.46 -29.13 -10.70
N LYS A 177 4.50 -30.38 -11.15
CA LYS A 177 5.63 -31.28 -10.84
C LYS A 177 6.93 -30.89 -11.55
N GLU A 178 6.84 -30.24 -12.71
CA GLU A 178 7.99 -29.85 -13.54
C GLU A 178 8.35 -28.38 -13.34
N TYR A 179 7.36 -27.49 -13.23
CA TYR A 179 7.55 -26.04 -13.12
C TYR A 179 7.17 -25.49 -11.74
N VAL A 180 7.85 -24.43 -11.34
CA VAL A 180 7.59 -23.71 -10.08
C VAL A 180 7.48 -22.21 -10.35
N ILE A 181 6.64 -21.53 -9.57
CA ILE A 181 6.61 -20.07 -9.49
C ILE A 181 7.55 -19.67 -8.34
N TYR A 182 8.59 -18.93 -8.69
CA TYR A 182 9.67 -18.53 -7.80
C TYR A 182 9.71 -17.03 -7.66
N ASP A 183 9.43 -16.54 -6.46
CA ASP A 183 9.37 -15.12 -6.09
C ASP A 183 10.68 -14.74 -5.39
N LEU A 184 11.30 -13.68 -5.82
CA LEU A 184 12.61 -13.25 -5.40
C LEU A 184 12.57 -11.76 -5.10
N ASP A 185 12.84 -11.37 -3.85
CA ASP A 185 12.77 -9.99 -3.38
C ASP A 185 14.11 -9.54 -2.76
N VAL A 186 14.52 -8.30 -3.01
CA VAL A 186 15.70 -7.73 -2.32
C VAL A 186 15.32 -7.25 -0.93
N SER A 187 16.02 -7.77 0.06
CA SER A 187 15.79 -7.39 1.46
C SER A 187 16.06 -5.90 1.69
N SER A 188 14.98 -5.12 1.94
CA SER A 188 15.07 -3.68 2.18
C SER A 188 15.81 -2.92 1.07
N LEU A 189 15.43 -3.06 -0.19
CA LEU A 189 16.14 -2.60 -1.39
C LEU A 189 16.74 -1.19 -1.24
N TYR A 190 15.95 -0.16 -0.98
CA TYR A 190 16.43 1.22 -0.94
C TYR A 190 17.47 1.50 0.16
N PRO A 191 17.26 1.06 1.42
CA PRO A 191 18.30 1.10 2.43
C PRO A 191 19.57 0.36 2.04
N SER A 192 19.45 -0.83 1.45
CA SER A 192 20.57 -1.65 1.04
C SER A 192 21.39 -1.01 -0.09
N ILE A 193 20.74 -0.38 -1.08
CA ILE A 193 21.41 0.40 -2.13
C ILE A 193 22.14 1.59 -1.53
N ALA A 194 21.49 2.35 -0.64
CA ALA A 194 22.13 3.49 -0.01
C ALA A 194 23.41 3.06 0.76
N LYS A 195 23.37 1.93 1.48
CA LYS A 195 24.53 1.36 2.15
C LYS A 195 25.59 0.90 1.15
N SER A 196 25.20 0.12 0.14
CA SER A 196 26.11 -0.42 -0.89
C SER A 196 26.90 0.68 -1.63
N LEU A 197 26.25 1.80 -1.93
CA LEU A 197 26.83 2.94 -2.63
C LEU A 197 27.42 4.00 -1.71
N GLY A 198 27.36 3.81 -0.38
CA GLY A 198 27.86 4.79 0.59
C GLY A 198 27.12 6.14 0.49
N LEU A 199 25.81 6.14 0.20
CA LEU A 199 25.04 7.37 -0.02
C LEU A 199 24.70 8.06 1.29
N TYR A 200 24.89 9.36 1.33
CA TYR A 200 24.45 10.22 2.43
C TYR A 200 24.12 11.63 1.93
N PRO A 201 23.24 12.35 2.65
CA PRO A 201 23.03 13.77 2.40
C PRO A 201 24.32 14.54 2.65
N LYS A 202 24.85 15.25 1.62
CA LYS A 202 26.15 15.94 1.72
C LYS A 202 26.24 16.89 2.91
N HIS A 203 25.14 17.57 3.25
CA HIS A 203 25.06 18.50 4.36
C HIS A 203 25.10 17.82 5.75
N LEU A 204 24.85 16.50 5.81
CA LEU A 204 24.94 15.71 7.06
C LEU A 204 26.31 15.01 7.19
N GLY A 205 27.06 14.86 6.10
CA GLY A 205 28.38 14.25 6.12
C GLY A 205 28.38 12.73 6.30
N PRO A 206 29.59 12.12 6.37
CA PRO A 206 29.77 10.67 6.40
C PRO A 206 29.28 9.98 7.69
N ASP A 207 29.12 10.71 8.79
CA ASP A 207 28.57 10.15 10.04
C ASP A 207 27.14 9.68 9.87
N PHE A 208 26.40 10.30 8.92
CA PHE A 208 25.06 9.86 8.58
C PHE A 208 25.03 8.41 8.06
N ILE A 209 25.87 8.06 7.08
CA ILE A 209 25.86 6.72 6.49
C ILE A 209 26.39 5.66 7.46
N LYS A 210 27.33 6.04 8.34
CA LYS A 210 27.82 5.17 9.41
C LYS A 210 26.67 4.79 10.37
N LEU A 211 25.93 5.80 10.86
CA LEU A 211 24.77 5.58 11.73
C LEU A 211 23.65 4.82 11.03
N TYR A 212 23.37 5.16 9.76
CA TYR A 212 22.36 4.48 8.94
C TYR A 212 22.69 3.01 8.69
N GLY A 213 23.96 2.72 8.38
CA GLY A 213 24.47 1.35 8.23
C GLY A 213 24.35 0.53 9.52
N ASP A 214 24.67 1.11 10.65
CA ASP A 214 24.51 0.49 11.96
C ASP A 214 23.02 0.10 12.24
N PHE A 215 22.07 0.96 11.88
CA PHE A 215 20.65 0.61 12.00
C PHE A 215 20.22 -0.56 11.10
N ILE A 216 20.75 -0.64 9.88
CA ILE A 216 20.51 -1.79 9.00
C ILE A 216 21.04 -3.08 9.65
N GLU A 217 22.30 -3.05 10.11
CA GLU A 217 22.95 -4.22 10.72
C GLU A 217 22.22 -4.71 11.98
N ARG A 218 21.88 -3.78 12.88
CA ARG A 218 21.13 -4.10 14.10
C ARG A 218 19.76 -4.68 13.79
N ARG A 219 19.06 -4.14 12.79
CA ARG A 219 17.76 -4.68 12.36
C ARG A 219 17.89 -6.10 11.81
N ILE A 220 18.88 -6.35 10.97
CA ILE A 220 19.16 -7.68 10.39
C ILE A 220 19.53 -8.66 11.50
N ALA A 221 20.42 -8.28 12.40
CA ALA A 221 20.83 -9.11 13.53
C ALA A 221 19.63 -9.49 14.40
N GLU A 222 18.74 -8.53 14.68
CA GLU A 222 17.54 -8.79 15.46
C GLU A 222 16.55 -9.73 14.75
N LYS A 223 16.38 -9.58 13.43
CA LYS A 223 15.55 -10.47 12.59
C LYS A 223 16.08 -11.91 12.52
N LYS A 224 17.41 -12.10 12.61
CA LYS A 224 18.06 -13.44 12.56
C LYS A 224 17.90 -14.23 13.87
N LYS A 225 17.54 -13.60 14.98
CA LYS A 225 17.27 -14.30 16.25
C LYS A 225 16.06 -15.24 16.15
N PRO A 226 15.97 -16.27 17.00
CA PRO A 226 14.76 -17.07 17.15
C PRO A 226 13.54 -16.17 17.41
N LYS A 227 12.39 -16.50 16.83
CA LYS A 227 11.18 -15.62 16.87
C LYS A 227 10.78 -15.18 18.29
N ALA A 228 10.96 -16.04 19.28
CA ALA A 228 10.65 -15.75 20.68
C ALA A 228 11.61 -14.76 21.36
N GLU A 229 12.82 -14.59 20.80
CA GLU A 229 13.88 -13.74 21.36
C GLU A 229 13.99 -12.38 20.66
N ARG A 230 13.19 -12.15 19.61
CA ARG A 230 13.23 -10.92 18.82
C ARG A 230 12.68 -9.72 19.58
N ASP A 231 13.43 -8.63 19.64
CA ASP A 231 12.91 -7.34 20.05
C ASP A 231 12.14 -6.70 18.89
N MET A 232 10.82 -6.95 18.84
CA MET A 232 9.95 -6.42 17.78
C MET A 232 9.91 -4.90 17.78
N VAL A 233 10.15 -4.23 18.91
CA VAL A 233 10.20 -2.77 18.99
C VAL A 233 11.41 -2.22 18.26
N LEU A 234 12.57 -2.87 18.40
CA LEU A 234 13.78 -2.51 17.65
C LEU A 234 13.59 -2.76 16.15
N ILE A 235 13.07 -3.93 15.77
CA ILE A 235 12.84 -4.29 14.36
C ILE A 235 11.95 -3.25 13.68
N GLU A 236 10.81 -2.90 14.29
CA GLU A 236 9.87 -1.91 13.75
C GLU A 236 10.42 -0.48 13.84
N GLY A 237 11.09 -0.11 14.92
CA GLY A 237 11.72 1.20 15.05
C GLY A 237 12.77 1.46 13.97
N TYR A 238 13.69 0.54 13.77
CA TYR A 238 14.68 0.66 12.69
C TYR A 238 14.04 0.62 11.30
N LYS A 239 13.00 -0.17 11.09
CA LYS A 239 12.25 -0.16 9.84
C LYS A 239 11.67 1.23 9.54
N LEU A 240 11.07 1.88 10.55
CA LEU A 240 10.52 3.24 10.39
C LEU A 240 11.63 4.26 10.08
N ILE A 241 12.79 4.18 10.75
CA ILE A 241 13.93 5.05 10.46
C ILE A 241 14.41 4.83 9.02
N LEU A 242 14.68 3.60 8.64
CA LEU A 242 15.26 3.25 7.34
C LEU A 242 14.35 3.63 6.17
N ASN A 243 13.04 3.37 6.29
CA ASN A 243 12.06 3.77 5.29
C ASN A 243 11.84 5.31 5.29
N GLY A 244 11.88 5.92 6.48
CA GLY A 244 11.72 7.36 6.65
C GLY A 244 12.83 8.15 5.94
N VAL A 245 14.06 7.69 6.00
CA VAL A 245 15.21 8.33 5.31
C VAL A 245 14.96 8.42 3.81
N TYR A 246 14.65 7.30 3.16
CA TYR A 246 14.35 7.31 1.73
C TYR A 246 13.09 8.15 1.44
N GLY A 247 11.99 7.89 2.14
CA GLY A 247 10.72 8.58 1.89
C GLY A 247 10.77 10.09 2.09
N LYS A 248 11.73 10.58 2.89
CA LYS A 248 11.93 12.01 3.17
C LYS A 248 13.07 12.65 2.40
N SER A 249 13.88 11.87 1.71
CA SER A 249 14.99 12.41 0.92
C SER A 249 14.53 13.19 -0.34
N GLY A 250 13.33 12.94 -0.83
CA GLY A 250 12.67 13.68 -1.91
C GLY A 250 11.74 14.82 -1.44
N GLU A 251 11.53 15.01 -0.11
CA GLU A 251 10.64 16.03 0.45
C GLU A 251 11.40 17.28 0.88
N GLU A 252 11.15 18.40 0.23
CA GLU A 252 11.87 19.67 0.42
C GLU A 252 11.85 20.20 1.86
N THR A 253 10.81 19.90 2.61
CA THR A 253 10.67 20.32 4.00
C THR A 253 11.49 19.49 4.97
N SER A 254 12.02 18.35 4.53
CA SER A 254 12.81 17.44 5.36
C SER A 254 14.29 17.89 5.45
N PHE A 255 14.89 17.69 6.63
CA PHE A 255 16.33 17.85 6.81
C PHE A 255 17.16 16.79 6.05
N MET A 256 16.52 15.73 5.57
CA MET A 256 17.14 14.68 4.76
C MET A 256 17.03 14.97 3.25
N TYR A 257 16.47 16.12 2.86
CA TYR A 257 16.25 16.45 1.46
C TYR A 257 17.54 16.49 0.62
N VAL A 258 17.66 15.56 -0.30
CA VAL A 258 18.71 15.47 -1.32
C VAL A 258 18.17 14.71 -2.52
N LEU A 259 17.72 15.39 -3.53
CA LEU A 259 17.12 14.78 -4.73
C LEU A 259 18.07 13.78 -5.42
N LEU A 260 19.38 14.07 -5.43
CA LEU A 260 20.38 13.15 -5.97
C LEU A 260 20.45 11.83 -5.17
N TYR A 261 20.29 11.85 -3.85
CA TYR A 261 20.22 10.64 -3.03
C TYR A 261 19.01 9.81 -3.42
N THR A 262 17.83 10.45 -3.55
CA THR A 262 16.59 9.81 -3.96
C THR A 262 16.76 9.08 -5.29
N TYR A 263 17.26 9.80 -6.31
CA TYR A 263 17.43 9.23 -7.66
C TYR A 263 18.56 8.19 -7.74
N LYS A 264 19.66 8.35 -7.01
CA LYS A 264 20.67 7.28 -6.91
C LYS A 264 20.11 5.99 -6.35
N THR A 265 19.21 6.11 -5.38
CA THR A 265 18.57 4.95 -4.76
C THR A 265 17.56 4.28 -5.71
N THR A 266 16.70 5.06 -6.37
CA THR A 266 15.67 4.52 -7.26
C THR A 266 16.21 4.03 -8.59
N ILE A 267 17.06 4.82 -9.25
CA ILE A 267 17.70 4.42 -10.51
C ILE A 267 18.65 3.24 -10.28
N GLY A 268 19.40 3.27 -9.16
CA GLY A 268 20.23 2.12 -8.76
C GLY A 268 19.42 0.84 -8.62
N GLY A 269 18.25 0.90 -7.98
CA GLY A 269 17.32 -0.23 -7.86
C GLY A 269 16.84 -0.73 -9.21
N GLN A 270 16.44 0.15 -10.10
CA GLN A 270 15.96 -0.20 -11.44
C GLN A 270 17.06 -0.86 -12.28
N LEU A 271 18.28 -0.33 -12.25
CA LEU A 271 19.44 -0.91 -12.94
C LEU A 271 19.81 -2.28 -12.35
N PHE A 272 19.68 -2.46 -11.02
CA PHE A 272 19.85 -3.76 -10.39
C PHE A 272 18.83 -4.77 -10.89
N ILE A 273 17.55 -4.42 -10.91
CA ILE A 273 16.47 -5.29 -11.43
C ILE A 273 16.71 -5.66 -12.90
N ALA A 274 17.11 -4.69 -13.74
CA ALA A 274 17.43 -4.95 -15.15
C ALA A 274 18.61 -5.91 -15.31
N MET A 275 19.71 -5.69 -14.58
CA MET A 275 20.89 -6.56 -14.58
C MET A 275 20.56 -7.96 -14.03
N TRP A 276 19.72 -8.04 -13.03
CA TRP A 276 19.28 -9.31 -12.45
C TRP A 276 18.45 -10.12 -13.44
N ALA A 277 17.44 -9.48 -14.08
CA ALA A 277 16.62 -10.11 -15.11
C ALA A 277 17.47 -10.65 -16.29
N GLU A 278 18.45 -9.88 -16.73
CA GLU A 278 19.39 -10.27 -17.79
C GLU A 278 20.18 -11.51 -17.43
N ARG A 279 20.79 -11.55 -16.22
CA ARG A 279 21.56 -12.70 -15.76
C ARG A 279 20.72 -13.94 -15.51
N MET A 280 19.46 -13.79 -15.10
CA MET A 280 18.52 -14.90 -15.01
C MET A 280 18.29 -15.57 -16.36
N VAL A 281 18.05 -14.76 -17.42
CA VAL A 281 17.85 -15.27 -18.78
C VAL A 281 19.15 -15.88 -19.35
N GLU A 282 20.32 -15.32 -19.05
CA GLU A 282 21.60 -15.92 -19.43
C GLU A 282 21.80 -17.32 -18.80
N ALA A 283 21.37 -17.50 -17.54
CA ALA A 283 21.49 -18.77 -16.83
C ALA A 283 20.43 -19.80 -17.21
N VAL A 284 19.19 -19.34 -17.48
CA VAL A 284 18.02 -20.16 -17.79
C VAL A 284 17.20 -19.48 -18.87
N SER A 285 17.46 -19.84 -20.12
CA SER A 285 16.79 -19.22 -21.28
C SER A 285 15.28 -19.56 -21.41
N ASP A 286 14.82 -20.60 -20.73
CA ASP A 286 13.42 -21.10 -20.79
C ASP A 286 12.59 -20.67 -19.56
N LEU A 287 13.02 -19.60 -18.87
CA LEU A 287 12.21 -19.00 -17.80
C LEU A 287 11.15 -18.04 -18.36
N GLU A 288 10.06 -17.89 -17.64
CA GLU A 288 9.01 -16.91 -17.95
C GLU A 288 8.91 -15.89 -16.79
N PHE A 289 9.04 -14.60 -17.13
CA PHE A 289 8.75 -13.54 -16.15
C PHE A 289 7.26 -13.40 -15.94
N LEU A 290 6.79 -13.48 -14.69
CA LEU A 290 5.40 -13.23 -14.33
C LEU A 290 5.19 -11.81 -13.86
N GLN A 291 6.12 -11.28 -13.04
CA GLN A 291 6.00 -9.96 -12.45
C GLN A 291 7.37 -9.35 -12.18
N ILE A 292 7.49 -8.05 -12.43
CA ILE A 292 8.63 -7.22 -12.07
C ILE A 292 8.11 -6.15 -11.12
N ASN A 293 8.60 -6.14 -9.92
CA ASN A 293 8.31 -5.12 -8.91
C ASN A 293 9.53 -4.26 -8.66
N THR A 294 9.32 -3.17 -7.93
CA THR A 294 10.39 -2.24 -7.55
C THR A 294 11.57 -2.94 -6.87
N ASP A 295 11.32 -3.97 -6.09
CA ASP A 295 12.28 -4.67 -5.22
C ASP A 295 12.40 -6.17 -5.51
N GLY A 296 11.67 -6.70 -6.50
CA GLY A 296 11.67 -8.12 -6.75
C GLY A 296 11.23 -8.55 -8.15
N ILE A 297 11.50 -9.80 -8.45
CA ILE A 297 11.17 -10.48 -9.71
C ILE A 297 10.48 -11.80 -9.39
N THR A 298 9.31 -12.03 -9.97
CA THR A 298 8.64 -13.33 -9.92
C THR A 298 8.75 -14.01 -11.28
N ILE A 299 9.25 -15.24 -11.29
CA ILE A 299 9.47 -16.04 -12.49
C ILE A 299 8.78 -17.41 -12.39
N LYS A 300 8.49 -18.01 -13.55
CA LYS A 300 8.14 -19.42 -13.67
C LYS A 300 9.24 -20.13 -14.42
N LEU A 301 9.77 -21.22 -13.85
CA LEU A 301 10.88 -21.99 -14.43
C LEU A 301 10.78 -23.44 -14.05
N LYS A 302 11.61 -24.29 -14.70
CA LYS A 302 11.71 -25.70 -14.30
C LYS A 302 12.34 -25.83 -12.93
N ARG A 303 11.81 -26.74 -12.09
CA ARG A 303 12.33 -26.99 -10.74
C ARG A 303 13.82 -27.41 -10.74
N THR A 304 14.25 -28.04 -11.82
CA THR A 304 15.66 -28.44 -12.02
C THR A 304 16.62 -27.27 -12.21
N ASP A 305 16.11 -26.09 -12.54
CA ASP A 305 16.92 -24.92 -12.82
C ASP A 305 16.97 -23.92 -11.65
N ILE A 306 16.28 -24.22 -10.54
CA ILE A 306 16.27 -23.36 -9.33
C ILE A 306 17.71 -23.04 -8.85
N ASP A 307 18.59 -24.03 -8.80
CA ASP A 307 19.95 -23.84 -8.30
C ASP A 307 20.77 -22.90 -9.20
N LYS A 308 20.53 -22.87 -10.51
CA LYS A 308 21.16 -21.89 -11.41
C LYS A 308 20.74 -20.46 -11.07
N ILE A 309 19.46 -20.24 -10.77
CA ILE A 309 18.96 -18.91 -10.37
C ILE A 309 19.53 -18.52 -8.99
N LYS A 310 19.60 -19.47 -8.03
CA LYS A 310 20.23 -19.23 -6.73
C LYS A 310 21.71 -18.82 -6.88
N GLU A 311 22.44 -19.45 -7.79
CA GLU A 311 23.83 -19.06 -8.06
C GLU A 311 23.92 -17.64 -8.64
N VAL A 312 23.02 -17.24 -9.56
CA VAL A 312 22.92 -15.86 -10.05
C VAL A 312 22.67 -14.89 -8.89
N CYS A 313 21.73 -15.19 -7.99
CA CYS A 313 21.45 -14.38 -6.81
C CYS A 313 22.67 -14.25 -5.90
N ASN A 314 23.36 -15.35 -5.63
CA ASN A 314 24.58 -15.35 -4.81
C ASN A 314 25.70 -14.51 -5.41
N GLN A 315 25.91 -14.58 -6.73
CA GLN A 315 26.91 -13.77 -7.43
C GLN A 315 26.56 -12.28 -7.36
N LEU A 316 25.30 -11.92 -7.62
CA LEU A 316 24.81 -10.54 -7.49
C LEU A 316 24.98 -10.01 -6.06
N THR A 317 24.65 -10.82 -5.06
CA THR A 317 24.85 -10.44 -3.65
C THR A 317 26.33 -10.17 -3.34
N LYS A 318 27.26 -10.97 -3.85
CA LYS A 318 28.69 -10.73 -3.68
C LYS A 318 29.18 -9.43 -4.36
N GLU A 319 28.65 -9.12 -5.54
CA GLU A 319 29.02 -7.94 -6.32
C GLU A 319 28.41 -6.64 -5.76
N THR A 320 27.17 -6.70 -5.27
CA THR A 320 26.38 -5.51 -4.92
C THR A 320 26.11 -5.35 -3.42
N THR A 321 26.37 -6.39 -2.63
CA THR A 321 26.00 -6.50 -1.20
C THR A 321 24.48 -6.47 -0.94
N LEU A 322 23.66 -6.62 -1.98
CA LEU A 322 22.20 -6.67 -1.86
C LEU A 322 21.75 -8.10 -1.57
N GLU A 323 21.17 -8.33 -0.40
CA GLU A 323 20.66 -9.66 -0.01
C GLU A 323 19.31 -9.93 -0.68
N ILE A 324 19.16 -11.13 -1.26
CA ILE A 324 17.96 -11.59 -1.96
C ILE A 324 17.28 -12.65 -1.10
N GLU A 325 16.02 -12.45 -0.80
CA GLU A 325 15.12 -13.40 -0.13
C GLU A 325 14.26 -14.11 -1.19
N ASP A 326 13.84 -15.35 -0.93
CA ASP A 326 13.07 -16.15 -1.88
C ASP A 326 11.82 -16.77 -1.27
N ALA A 327 10.83 -17.05 -2.13
CA ALA A 327 9.61 -17.78 -1.79
C ALA A 327 9.08 -18.57 -2.99
N TYR A 328 8.32 -19.61 -2.70
CA TYR A 328 7.69 -20.45 -3.72
C TYR A 328 6.18 -20.30 -3.66
N TYR A 329 5.55 -20.09 -4.82
CA TYR A 329 4.09 -20.04 -4.94
C TYR A 329 3.57 -21.25 -5.71
N SER A 330 2.54 -21.88 -5.17
CA SER A 330 1.79 -22.93 -5.88
C SER A 330 0.88 -22.32 -6.97
N LYS A 331 0.43 -21.07 -6.75
CA LYS A 331 -0.50 -20.39 -7.65
C LYS A 331 -0.37 -18.88 -7.56
N MET A 332 -0.44 -18.20 -8.70
CA MET A 332 -0.63 -16.75 -8.78
C MET A 332 -1.84 -16.41 -9.65
N ILE A 333 -2.68 -15.52 -9.17
CA ILE A 333 -3.82 -14.94 -9.89
C ILE A 333 -3.46 -13.47 -10.12
N ILE A 334 -3.14 -13.13 -11.35
CA ILE A 334 -2.60 -11.80 -11.71
C ILE A 334 -3.66 -11.04 -12.50
N ARG A 335 -4.09 -9.89 -12.01
CA ARG A 335 -4.82 -8.90 -12.79
C ARG A 335 -3.86 -7.88 -13.42
N ASP A 336 -2.93 -7.37 -12.62
CA ASP A 336 -1.84 -6.46 -12.99
C ASP A 336 -0.77 -6.47 -11.88
N VAL A 337 0.30 -5.70 -12.06
CA VAL A 337 1.44 -5.67 -11.13
C VAL A 337 1.08 -5.31 -9.69
N ASN A 338 0.03 -4.50 -9.47
CA ASN A 338 -0.42 -4.05 -8.15
C ASN A 338 -1.63 -4.82 -7.61
N ASN A 339 -2.22 -5.71 -8.41
CA ASN A 339 -3.47 -6.39 -8.10
C ASN A 339 -3.34 -7.88 -8.38
N TYR A 340 -2.97 -8.66 -7.38
CA TYR A 340 -2.77 -10.10 -7.51
C TYR A 340 -3.02 -10.86 -6.20
N ILE A 341 -3.20 -12.18 -6.34
CA ILE A 341 -3.20 -13.16 -5.25
C ILE A 341 -2.02 -14.09 -5.49
N SER A 342 -1.21 -14.37 -4.47
CA SER A 342 -0.23 -15.46 -4.49
C SER A 342 -0.53 -16.45 -3.37
N VAL A 343 -0.47 -17.74 -3.68
CA VAL A 343 -0.63 -18.84 -2.73
C VAL A 343 0.72 -19.49 -2.52
N TYR A 344 1.25 -19.45 -1.30
CA TYR A 344 2.53 -20.08 -0.96
C TYR A 344 2.47 -21.60 -1.10
N GLU A 345 3.56 -22.21 -1.58
CA GLU A 345 3.65 -23.67 -1.78
C GLU A 345 3.76 -24.42 -0.46
N ASP A 346 4.56 -23.92 0.49
CA ASP A 346 4.97 -24.63 1.71
C ASP A 346 4.35 -24.11 3.01
N SER A 347 3.27 -23.32 2.95
CA SER A 347 2.70 -22.78 4.19
C SER A 347 1.81 -23.80 4.90
N THR A 348 2.22 -24.18 6.12
CA THR A 348 1.46 -25.07 7.02
C THR A 348 0.41 -24.32 7.85
N LYS A 349 0.33 -22.98 7.75
CA LYS A 349 -0.59 -22.16 8.54
C LYS A 349 -1.72 -21.63 7.66
N GLU A 350 -2.94 -22.00 7.99
CA GLU A 350 -4.17 -21.71 7.25
C GLU A 350 -4.39 -20.22 6.91
N ASN A 351 -3.84 -19.28 7.70
CA ASN A 351 -3.98 -17.83 7.51
C ASN A 351 -2.74 -17.11 6.95
N GLU A 352 -1.61 -17.79 6.81
CA GLU A 352 -0.34 -17.20 6.32
C GLU A 352 0.04 -17.70 4.91
N HIS A 353 -0.81 -18.53 4.30
CA HIS A 353 -0.50 -19.16 3.00
C HIS A 353 -0.90 -18.32 1.78
N ILE A 354 -1.48 -17.14 1.98
CA ILE A 354 -1.97 -16.29 0.90
C ILE A 354 -1.43 -14.86 1.04
N LYS A 355 -0.87 -14.32 -0.04
CA LYS A 355 -0.50 -12.90 -0.18
C LYS A 355 -1.54 -12.21 -1.06
N LEU A 356 -2.24 -11.21 -0.53
CA LEU A 356 -3.25 -10.43 -1.22
C LEU A 356 -2.72 -9.03 -1.54
N LYS A 357 -2.95 -8.53 -2.75
CA LYS A 357 -2.57 -7.17 -3.17
C LYS A 357 -3.70 -6.46 -3.92
N GLY A 358 -3.77 -5.14 -3.72
CA GLY A 358 -4.69 -4.25 -4.42
C GLY A 358 -6.15 -4.59 -4.20
N VAL A 359 -6.89 -4.84 -5.28
CA VAL A 359 -8.34 -5.12 -5.25
C VAL A 359 -8.74 -6.40 -4.54
N PHE A 360 -7.76 -7.26 -4.21
CA PHE A 360 -8.00 -8.50 -3.47
C PHE A 360 -7.80 -8.35 -1.96
N VAL A 361 -7.33 -7.19 -1.50
CA VAL A 361 -7.12 -6.94 -0.07
C VAL A 361 -8.47 -6.75 0.63
N GLU A 362 -8.75 -7.59 1.62
CA GLU A 362 -9.97 -7.51 2.43
C GLU A 362 -9.86 -6.47 3.53
N ASP A 363 -8.69 -6.39 4.14
CA ASP A 363 -8.42 -5.54 5.30
C ASP A 363 -7.53 -4.35 4.90
N VAL A 364 -8.14 -3.19 4.86
CA VAL A 364 -7.47 -1.93 4.51
C VAL A 364 -6.93 -1.20 5.74
N GLU A 365 -5.93 -0.35 5.56
CA GLU A 365 -5.38 0.47 6.64
C GLU A 365 -6.39 1.54 7.12
N TYR A 366 -6.18 2.09 8.34
CA TYR A 366 -7.09 3.03 9.00
C TYR A 366 -7.46 4.25 8.13
N HIS A 367 -6.53 4.73 7.30
CA HIS A 367 -6.72 5.90 6.45
C HIS A 367 -7.42 5.58 5.13
N GLN A 368 -7.53 4.31 4.79
CA GLN A 368 -8.12 3.87 3.53
C GLN A 368 -9.63 3.68 3.66
N ASN A 369 -10.32 3.75 2.52
CA ASN A 369 -11.76 3.57 2.47
C ASN A 369 -12.11 2.08 2.28
N SER A 370 -12.68 1.47 3.32
CA SER A 370 -13.27 0.13 3.21
C SER A 370 -14.64 0.24 2.54
N SER A 371 -14.70 0.01 1.23
CA SER A 371 -15.95 -0.02 0.46
C SER A 371 -16.12 -1.36 -0.21
N MET A 372 -17.32 -1.95 -0.13
CA MET A 372 -17.67 -3.23 -0.76
C MET A 372 -16.70 -4.36 -0.41
N LYS A 373 -16.37 -4.52 0.87
CA LYS A 373 -15.45 -5.58 1.33
C LYS A 373 -15.88 -6.99 0.90
N ILE A 374 -17.17 -7.19 0.65
CA ILE A 374 -17.71 -8.45 0.11
C ILE A 374 -17.07 -8.84 -1.23
N VAL A 375 -16.64 -7.87 -2.06
CA VAL A 375 -16.03 -8.14 -3.36
C VAL A 375 -14.67 -8.83 -3.23
N PRO A 376 -13.65 -8.27 -2.52
CA PRO A 376 -12.39 -8.99 -2.30
C PRO A 376 -12.58 -10.33 -1.57
N ILE A 377 -13.52 -10.45 -0.62
CA ILE A 377 -13.85 -11.71 0.06
C ILE A 377 -14.32 -12.76 -0.97
N ALA A 378 -15.27 -12.39 -1.83
CA ALA A 378 -15.81 -13.30 -2.83
C ALA A 378 -14.76 -13.69 -3.89
N LEU A 379 -13.92 -12.74 -4.33
CA LEU A 379 -12.83 -13.00 -5.27
C LEU A 379 -11.78 -13.95 -4.69
N LYS A 380 -11.38 -13.76 -3.42
CA LYS A 380 -10.47 -14.70 -2.75
C LYS A 380 -11.08 -16.10 -2.68
N ASN A 381 -12.33 -16.19 -2.23
CA ASN A 381 -13.02 -17.48 -2.11
C ASN A 381 -13.14 -18.18 -3.47
N TYR A 382 -13.41 -17.43 -4.53
CA TYR A 382 -13.49 -17.96 -5.88
C TYR A 382 -12.14 -18.49 -6.39
N PHE A 383 -11.10 -17.67 -6.35
CA PHE A 383 -9.82 -18.03 -6.97
C PHE A 383 -8.98 -19.00 -6.14
N VAL A 384 -9.12 -18.98 -4.82
CA VAL A 384 -8.29 -19.80 -3.92
C VAL A 384 -9.00 -21.06 -3.47
N TYR A 385 -10.30 -20.95 -3.10
CA TYR A 385 -11.04 -22.04 -2.53
C TYR A 385 -12.08 -22.66 -3.46
N ASN A 386 -12.18 -22.17 -4.73
CA ASN A 386 -13.16 -22.61 -5.73
C ASN A 386 -14.63 -22.50 -5.26
N ILE A 387 -14.93 -21.52 -4.40
CA ILE A 387 -16.29 -21.26 -3.94
C ILE A 387 -16.94 -20.25 -4.91
N PRO A 388 -18.13 -20.57 -5.48
CA PRO A 388 -18.83 -19.64 -6.36
C PRO A 388 -19.04 -18.26 -5.69
N ILE A 389 -18.91 -17.18 -6.47
CA ILE A 389 -19.09 -15.82 -5.94
C ILE A 389 -20.50 -15.61 -5.38
N GLU A 390 -21.51 -16.22 -6.03
CA GLU A 390 -22.90 -16.16 -5.61
C GLU A 390 -23.09 -16.76 -4.22
N ASP A 391 -22.45 -17.89 -3.95
CA ASP A 391 -22.54 -18.58 -2.65
C ASP A 391 -21.91 -17.72 -1.54
N THR A 392 -20.75 -17.12 -1.81
CA THR A 392 -20.12 -16.22 -0.86
C THR A 392 -21.00 -15.00 -0.61
N ILE A 393 -21.45 -14.30 -1.67
CA ILE A 393 -22.17 -13.03 -1.56
C ILE A 393 -23.54 -13.22 -0.88
N ARG A 394 -24.33 -14.24 -1.27
CA ARG A 394 -25.69 -14.44 -0.76
C ARG A 394 -25.74 -15.01 0.65
N ASN A 395 -24.70 -15.75 1.05
CA ASN A 395 -24.63 -16.33 2.40
C ASN A 395 -23.91 -15.42 3.41
N HIS A 396 -23.29 -14.31 2.95
CA HIS A 396 -22.57 -13.38 3.82
C HIS A 396 -23.54 -12.61 4.74
N LYS A 397 -23.25 -12.59 6.06
CA LYS A 397 -24.18 -12.06 7.08
C LYS A 397 -23.86 -10.63 7.50
N ASN A 398 -22.63 -10.16 7.28
CA ASN A 398 -22.23 -8.86 7.76
C ASN A 398 -22.61 -7.76 6.75
N ILE A 399 -23.68 -7.01 7.04
CA ILE A 399 -24.17 -5.91 6.18
C ILE A 399 -23.11 -4.84 5.92
N TYR A 400 -22.21 -4.61 6.87
CA TYR A 400 -21.17 -3.59 6.70
C TYR A 400 -20.21 -3.89 5.54
N ASP A 401 -20.02 -5.16 5.20
CA ASP A 401 -19.14 -5.57 4.11
C ASP A 401 -19.73 -5.29 2.71
N PHE A 402 -21.06 -5.08 2.65
CA PHE A 402 -21.76 -4.59 1.45
C PHE A 402 -21.74 -3.06 1.34
N CYS A 403 -21.39 -2.35 2.41
CA CYS A 403 -21.48 -0.89 2.41
C CYS A 403 -20.40 -0.24 1.57
N LEU A 404 -20.80 0.86 0.95
CA LEU A 404 -19.93 1.85 0.34
C LEU A 404 -19.88 3.09 1.24
N ARG A 405 -18.88 3.93 1.00
CA ARG A 405 -18.71 5.20 1.71
C ARG A 405 -18.54 6.35 0.72
N LEU A 406 -19.36 7.37 0.89
CA LEU A 406 -19.21 8.65 0.22
C LEU A 406 -18.64 9.68 1.21
N LYS A 407 -17.59 10.41 0.81
CA LYS A 407 -17.05 11.55 1.55
C LYS A 407 -17.28 12.82 0.75
N ILE A 408 -17.95 13.81 1.36
CA ILE A 408 -18.24 15.11 0.78
C ILE A 408 -17.29 16.13 1.39
N ASN A 409 -16.47 16.78 0.57
CA ASN A 409 -15.40 17.67 1.01
C ASN A 409 -15.73 19.15 0.76
N GLY A 410 -15.15 20.04 1.57
CA GLY A 410 -15.17 21.49 1.36
C GLY A 410 -16.57 22.08 1.38
N SER A 411 -16.86 22.92 0.40
CA SER A 411 -18.16 23.60 0.19
C SER A 411 -19.17 22.77 -0.60
N SER A 412 -18.84 21.52 -0.94
CA SER A 412 -19.76 20.61 -1.64
C SER A 412 -20.92 20.19 -0.75
N LYS A 413 -22.08 19.93 -1.36
CA LYS A 413 -23.29 19.43 -0.70
C LYS A 413 -23.71 18.12 -1.34
N GLY A 414 -24.31 17.24 -0.56
CA GLY A 414 -24.81 15.95 -1.03
C GLY A 414 -26.28 15.76 -0.69
N GLU A 415 -26.99 15.11 -1.58
CA GLU A 415 -28.41 14.80 -1.45
C GLU A 415 -28.67 13.33 -1.82
N TRP A 416 -29.63 12.74 -1.14
CA TRP A 416 -30.19 11.44 -1.50
C TRP A 416 -31.63 11.62 -1.92
N HIS A 417 -31.94 11.27 -3.16
CA HIS A 417 -33.27 11.40 -3.76
C HIS A 417 -33.93 10.02 -3.78
N SER A 418 -34.96 9.83 -2.98
CA SER A 418 -35.78 8.62 -2.97
C SER A 418 -37.22 8.91 -3.43
N ILE A 419 -37.93 7.87 -3.85
CA ILE A 419 -39.33 7.97 -4.24
C ILE A 419 -40.16 7.40 -3.09
N GLU A 420 -41.00 8.25 -2.49
CA GLU A 420 -41.99 7.84 -1.47
C GLU A 420 -43.39 8.27 -1.93
N LYS A 421 -44.29 7.31 -2.07
CA LYS A 421 -45.69 7.56 -2.48
C LYS A 421 -45.81 8.49 -3.72
N ASP A 422 -45.03 8.15 -4.77
CA ASP A 422 -44.92 8.87 -6.04
C ASP A 422 -44.33 10.30 -5.97
N ASN A 423 -43.82 10.70 -4.82
CA ASN A 423 -43.12 11.98 -4.65
C ASN A 423 -41.63 11.76 -4.45
N ILE A 424 -40.84 12.70 -4.93
CA ILE A 424 -39.39 12.71 -4.65
C ILE A 424 -39.18 13.29 -3.27
N LYS A 425 -38.59 12.45 -2.39
CA LYS A 425 -38.10 12.86 -1.07
C LYS A 425 -36.61 13.12 -1.15
N ILE A 426 -36.20 14.32 -0.78
CA ILE A 426 -34.80 14.73 -0.73
C ILE A 426 -34.32 14.66 0.71
N THR A 427 -33.25 13.91 0.95
CA THR A 427 -32.55 13.83 2.24
C THR A 427 -31.15 14.43 2.09
N GLN A 428 -30.81 15.41 2.91
CA GLN A 428 -29.46 15.96 2.93
C GLN A 428 -28.47 14.91 3.47
N LEU A 429 -27.34 14.77 2.78
CA LEU A 429 -26.31 13.83 3.20
C LEU A 429 -25.35 14.46 4.19
N THR A 430 -24.90 13.67 5.13
CA THR A 430 -23.78 13.97 6.02
C THR A 430 -22.46 14.00 5.24
N ARG A 431 -21.42 14.66 5.77
CA ARG A 431 -20.09 14.71 5.13
C ARG A 431 -19.47 13.34 4.93
N THR A 432 -19.80 12.40 5.78
CA THR A 432 -19.50 10.97 5.60
C THR A 432 -20.81 10.21 5.57
N THR A 433 -21.11 9.61 4.44
CA THR A 433 -22.34 8.84 4.24
C THR A 433 -21.99 7.39 3.92
N ARG A 434 -22.54 6.47 4.70
CA ARG A 434 -22.47 5.03 4.45
C ARG A 434 -23.78 4.58 3.80
N TYR A 435 -23.69 3.76 2.77
CA TYR A 435 -24.84 3.24 2.03
C TYR A 435 -24.49 1.88 1.42
N PHE A 436 -25.50 1.14 1.01
CA PHE A 436 -25.32 -0.07 0.19
C PHE A 436 -26.20 0.00 -1.06
N ILE A 437 -25.87 -0.80 -2.06
CA ILE A 437 -26.66 -0.89 -3.29
C ILE A 437 -27.85 -1.84 -3.03
N SER A 438 -29.05 -1.32 -3.20
CA SER A 438 -30.31 -2.01 -2.95
C SER A 438 -31.03 -2.34 -4.25
N LYS A 439 -32.02 -3.23 -4.19
CA LYS A 439 -32.90 -3.53 -5.34
C LYS A 439 -33.80 -2.35 -5.67
N LYS A 440 -34.29 -1.68 -4.63
CA LYS A 440 -35.08 -0.45 -4.71
C LYS A 440 -34.45 0.57 -3.78
N GLY A 441 -34.34 1.82 -4.22
CA GLY A 441 -33.73 2.84 -3.37
C GLY A 441 -33.58 4.16 -4.10
N GLY A 442 -32.88 5.10 -3.46
CA GLY A 442 -32.66 6.43 -3.99
C GLY A 442 -31.35 6.60 -4.75
N GLY A 443 -31.19 7.76 -5.34
CA GLY A 443 -29.97 8.19 -6.02
C GLY A 443 -29.16 9.17 -5.18
N LEU A 444 -27.83 9.01 -5.18
CA LEU A 444 -26.89 9.94 -4.54
C LEU A 444 -26.43 10.99 -5.54
N ILE A 445 -26.54 12.25 -5.16
CA ILE A 445 -26.17 13.42 -5.95
C ILE A 445 -25.20 14.28 -5.13
N VAL A 446 -24.16 14.81 -5.76
CA VAL A 446 -23.23 15.75 -5.12
C VAL A 446 -23.13 17.01 -5.97
N TYR A 447 -23.27 18.16 -5.33
CA TYR A 447 -23.06 19.48 -5.89
C TYR A 447 -21.68 19.97 -5.46
N TYR A 448 -20.76 20.07 -6.43
CA TYR A 448 -19.36 20.40 -6.15
C TYR A 448 -19.12 21.90 -6.05
N ASN A 449 -18.42 22.34 -5.00
CA ASN A 449 -17.88 23.71 -4.82
C ASN A 449 -18.89 24.83 -5.04
N GLY A 450 -20.13 24.68 -4.56
CA GLY A 450 -21.17 25.69 -4.70
C GLY A 450 -21.78 25.79 -6.10
N SER A 451 -21.42 24.89 -7.01
CA SER A 451 -22.02 24.76 -8.33
C SER A 451 -23.48 24.26 -8.22
N ASN A 452 -24.36 24.80 -9.06
CA ASN A 452 -25.73 24.27 -9.25
C ASN A 452 -25.74 23.01 -10.14
N SER A 453 -24.61 22.63 -10.74
CA SER A 453 -24.51 21.41 -11.52
C SER A 453 -24.30 20.20 -10.62
N ALA A 454 -25.26 19.29 -10.69
CA ALA A 454 -25.24 18.03 -9.95
C ALA A 454 -24.32 16.99 -10.63
N GLY A 455 -23.35 16.49 -9.89
CA GLY A 455 -22.57 15.32 -10.29
C GLY A 455 -23.26 14.03 -9.80
N ARG A 456 -23.57 13.13 -10.71
CA ARG A 456 -24.01 11.78 -10.32
C ARG A 456 -22.82 11.00 -9.78
N ILE A 457 -23.02 10.37 -8.64
CA ILE A 457 -22.00 9.48 -8.06
C ILE A 457 -21.99 8.17 -8.84
N ASN A 458 -20.84 7.77 -9.34
CA ASN A 458 -20.65 6.43 -9.84
C ASN A 458 -20.97 5.41 -8.72
N LYS A 459 -21.81 4.41 -9.00
CA LYS A 459 -22.36 3.50 -7.98
C LYS A 459 -23.29 4.20 -6.96
N GLY A 460 -23.99 5.22 -7.37
CA GLY A 460 -24.92 6.01 -6.53
C GLY A 460 -26.39 5.85 -6.83
N PHE A 461 -26.82 4.86 -7.63
CA PHE A 461 -28.24 4.62 -7.90
C PHE A 461 -28.75 3.41 -7.14
N ASN A 462 -30.07 3.39 -6.88
CA ASN A 462 -30.73 2.33 -6.12
C ASN A 462 -29.99 2.07 -4.82
N THR A 463 -29.75 3.13 -4.04
CA THR A 463 -29.00 3.04 -2.79
C THR A 463 -29.93 3.14 -1.59
N THR A 464 -29.54 2.47 -0.51
CA THR A 464 -30.13 2.66 0.81
C THR A 464 -29.10 3.25 1.75
N LEU A 465 -29.44 4.38 2.39
CA LEU A 465 -28.58 5.01 3.39
C LEU A 465 -28.45 4.11 4.62
N PHE A 466 -27.23 4.00 5.15
CA PHE A 466 -26.94 3.13 6.29
C PHE A 466 -26.06 3.81 7.36
N ASN A 467 -26.27 5.10 7.58
CA ASN A 467 -25.58 5.84 8.62
C ASN A 467 -26.00 5.40 10.03
N ARG A 468 -27.24 4.96 10.20
CA ARG A 468 -27.72 4.30 11.42
C ARG A 468 -27.84 2.81 11.20
N TYR A 469 -27.25 2.04 12.13
CA TYR A 469 -27.44 0.61 12.14
C TYR A 469 -28.88 0.26 12.56
N TYR A 470 -29.47 -0.64 11.83
CA TYR A 470 -30.71 -1.32 12.22
C TYR A 470 -30.56 -2.81 11.91
N LYS A 471 -31.05 -3.64 12.82
CA LYS A 471 -31.06 -5.09 12.59
C LYS A 471 -32.22 -5.44 11.65
N SER A 472 -31.92 -6.21 10.62
CA SER A 472 -32.91 -6.78 9.72
C SER A 472 -32.49 -8.19 9.33
N ASP A 473 -33.44 -9.08 9.22
CA ASP A 473 -33.22 -10.45 8.73
C ASP A 473 -33.12 -10.44 7.19
N ASN A 474 -33.63 -9.39 6.54
CA ASN A 474 -33.61 -9.24 5.10
C ASN A 474 -33.39 -7.76 4.71
N TYR A 475 -32.13 -7.39 4.54
CA TYR A 475 -31.79 -6.13 3.89
C TYR A 475 -32.11 -6.24 2.38
N ASP A 476 -32.64 -5.17 1.78
CA ASP A 476 -32.96 -5.13 0.35
C ASP A 476 -31.70 -5.00 -0.54
N ILE A 477 -30.69 -5.86 -0.29
CA ILE A 477 -29.41 -5.82 -0.98
C ILE A 477 -29.58 -6.29 -2.43
N ASN A 478 -29.02 -5.53 -3.36
CA ASN A 478 -28.89 -5.94 -4.76
C ASN A 478 -27.64 -6.84 -4.91
N PHE A 479 -27.72 -8.10 -4.57
CA PHE A 479 -26.61 -9.05 -4.70
C PHE A 479 -26.03 -9.10 -6.10
N ASN A 480 -26.88 -9.02 -7.13
CA ASN A 480 -26.43 -9.04 -8.52
C ASN A 480 -25.43 -7.92 -8.85
N PHE A 481 -25.58 -6.73 -8.24
CA PHE A 481 -24.62 -5.65 -8.40
C PHE A 481 -23.20 -6.08 -7.95
N TYR A 482 -23.07 -6.69 -6.78
CA TYR A 482 -21.79 -7.14 -6.23
C TYR A 482 -21.23 -8.33 -7.00
N GLU A 483 -22.07 -9.23 -7.47
CA GLU A 483 -21.72 -10.34 -8.37
C GLU A 483 -21.13 -9.79 -9.68
N VAL A 484 -21.74 -8.76 -10.28
CA VAL A 484 -21.24 -8.09 -11.49
C VAL A 484 -19.88 -7.42 -11.25
N GLU A 485 -19.68 -6.77 -10.10
CA GLU A 485 -18.37 -6.19 -9.75
C GLU A 485 -17.28 -7.26 -9.65
N CYS A 486 -17.58 -8.42 -9.06
CA CYS A 486 -16.66 -9.56 -9.06
C CYS A 486 -16.38 -10.08 -10.46
N ARG A 487 -17.43 -10.30 -11.28
CA ARG A 487 -17.31 -10.83 -12.65
C ARG A 487 -16.47 -9.95 -13.56
N LYS A 488 -16.49 -8.62 -13.37
CA LYS A 488 -15.61 -7.70 -14.09
C LYS A 488 -14.13 -8.07 -13.91
N ILE A 489 -13.73 -8.39 -12.68
CA ILE A 489 -12.35 -8.75 -12.35
C ILE A 489 -12.04 -10.18 -12.82
N ILE A 490 -12.95 -11.12 -12.59
CA ILE A 490 -12.80 -12.53 -13.04
C ILE A 490 -12.63 -12.58 -14.56
N ASN A 491 -13.49 -11.88 -15.31
CA ASN A 491 -13.43 -11.90 -16.78
C ASN A 491 -12.13 -11.31 -17.33
N MET A 492 -11.53 -10.31 -16.66
CA MET A 492 -10.21 -9.79 -17.04
C MET A 492 -9.10 -10.82 -16.86
N ILE A 493 -9.19 -11.65 -15.81
CA ILE A 493 -8.17 -12.65 -15.46
C ILE A 493 -8.34 -13.93 -16.28
N GLU A 494 -9.57 -14.38 -16.50
CA GLU A 494 -9.86 -15.62 -17.22
C GLU A 494 -10.00 -15.43 -18.75
N ASP A 495 -9.72 -14.22 -19.26
CA ASP A 495 -9.83 -13.83 -20.67
C ASP A 495 -11.23 -14.15 -21.27
N LYS A 496 -12.27 -14.06 -20.43
CA LYS A 496 -13.65 -14.25 -20.86
C LYS A 496 -14.21 -12.92 -21.37
N GLN A 497 -14.54 -12.86 -22.65
CA GLN A 497 -15.24 -11.70 -23.21
C GLN A 497 -16.49 -11.38 -22.38
N LEU A 498 -16.58 -10.13 -21.89
CA LEU A 498 -17.79 -9.62 -21.24
C LEU A 498 -18.95 -9.72 -22.24
N LYS A 499 -19.82 -10.71 -22.09
CA LYS A 499 -21.15 -10.66 -22.70
C LYS A 499 -21.91 -9.59 -21.91
N LEU A 500 -21.97 -8.39 -22.47
CA LEU A 500 -22.87 -7.33 -22.03
C LEU A 500 -24.30 -7.80 -22.33
N PHE A 501 -25.07 -8.10 -21.30
CA PHE A 501 -26.53 -8.27 -21.36
C PHE A 501 -27.19 -6.96 -20.99
#